data_d4c912920246156e915be5855b7d6f0c
#
_entry.id   d4c912920246156e915be5855b7d6f0c
#
_cell.length_a   1.000
_cell.length_b   1.000
_cell.length_c   1.000
_cell.angle_alpha   90.00
_cell.angle_beta   90.00
_cell.angle_gamma   90.00
#
_symmetry.space_group_name_H-M   'P 1'
#
loop_
_entity.id
_entity.type
_entity.pdbx_description
1 polymer ?
#
loop_
_entity_poly.entity_id
_entity_poly.type
_entity_poly.pdbx_seq_one_letter_code
_entity_poly.pdbx_strand_id
1 'polypeptide(L)'
;NEGPVIFFGNEFLDALPIKQFKKVDGQVFEKHALYNKNKVSFVFKKALKNDINKLKKYQLFKKKGLIEFPEYGFNELSTICSIIRKKNGGALFIDYGYLYENKQNTLQSVYRHKFNDLNKNIGNADITSLVNFDLYKKYFLQKNLSVEKIITQSQFLQKMGILERLKMVSGKMNYKRKIDLYSRIQRLISPHMMGETFKVIFTKNKKCKFSLAFK
;
A
#
# COMPACT_ATOMS: atom_id res chain seq x y z
N ASN A 1 8.06 -11.96 -24.64
CA ASN A 1 8.60 -12.75 -23.53
C ASN A 1 7.59 -13.83 -23.14
N GLU A 2 7.99 -15.11 -23.22
CA GLU A 2 7.13 -16.27 -22.93
C GLU A 2 7.21 -16.74 -21.47
N GLY A 3 8.13 -16.21 -20.69
CA GLY A 3 8.37 -16.62 -19.29
C GLY A 3 7.43 -15.99 -18.25
N PRO A 4 7.51 -16.45 -16.99
CA PRO A 4 6.81 -15.83 -15.87
C PRO A 4 7.26 -14.39 -15.66
N VAL A 5 6.33 -13.52 -15.26
CA VAL A 5 6.57 -12.08 -15.02
C VAL A 5 6.39 -11.79 -13.54
N ILE A 6 7.35 -11.11 -12.93
CA ILE A 6 7.25 -10.57 -11.57
C ILE A 6 7.17 -9.05 -11.66
N PHE A 7 6.08 -8.50 -11.14
CA PHE A 7 5.93 -7.07 -10.89
C PHE A 7 6.49 -6.75 -9.50
N PHE A 8 7.21 -5.64 -9.41
CA PHE A 8 7.73 -5.14 -8.13
C PHE A 8 7.34 -3.67 -7.96
N GLY A 9 6.75 -3.34 -6.83
CA GLY A 9 6.40 -1.98 -6.44
C GLY A 9 6.83 -1.68 -5.01
N ASN A 10 7.62 -0.63 -4.84
CA ASN A 10 7.95 -0.07 -3.54
C ASN A 10 7.37 1.33 -3.49
N GLU A 11 6.58 1.63 -2.45
CA GLU A 11 5.84 2.89 -2.32
C GLU A 11 5.05 3.20 -3.60
N PHE A 12 4.23 2.23 -4.00
CA PHE A 12 3.38 2.31 -5.20
C PHE A 12 1.89 2.36 -4.86
N LEU A 13 1.49 1.60 -3.84
CA LEU A 13 0.07 1.47 -3.49
C LEU A 13 -0.43 2.70 -2.71
N ASP A 14 0.43 3.36 -1.95
CA ASP A 14 0.14 4.57 -1.16
C ASP A 14 -0.19 5.79 -2.02
N ALA A 15 0.42 5.87 -3.22
CA ALA A 15 0.21 6.93 -4.19
C ALA A 15 -1.04 6.73 -5.07
N LEU A 16 -1.70 5.57 -4.99
CA LEU A 16 -2.91 5.31 -5.76
C LEU A 16 -4.08 6.17 -5.25
N PRO A 17 -4.83 6.84 -6.15
CA PRO A 17 -5.94 7.70 -5.74
C PRO A 17 -7.00 6.95 -4.94
N ILE A 18 -7.42 7.52 -3.82
CA ILE A 18 -8.47 6.97 -2.96
C ILE A 18 -9.72 7.85 -2.96
N LYS A 19 -10.88 7.20 -2.81
CA LYS A 19 -12.12 7.82 -2.38
C LYS A 19 -12.29 7.62 -0.87
N GLN A 20 -12.84 8.63 -0.19
CA GLN A 20 -13.11 8.56 1.24
C GLN A 20 -14.60 8.55 1.51
N PHE A 21 -15.07 7.59 2.32
CA PHE A 21 -16.47 7.44 2.65
C PHE A 21 -16.67 7.40 4.17
N LYS A 22 -17.83 7.84 4.62
CA LYS A 22 -18.31 7.64 6.00
C LYS A 22 -19.73 7.09 6.00
N LYS A 23 -20.06 6.28 7.00
CA LYS A 23 -21.42 5.81 7.25
C LYS A 23 -21.98 6.52 8.49
N VAL A 24 -23.11 7.20 8.33
CA VAL A 24 -23.83 7.91 9.39
C VAL A 24 -25.29 7.50 9.29
N ASP A 25 -25.88 7.05 10.38
CA ASP A 25 -27.30 6.66 10.49
C ASP A 25 -27.78 5.78 9.33
N GLY A 26 -27.00 4.77 9.00
CA GLY A 26 -27.32 3.82 7.92
C GLY A 26 -27.03 4.32 6.51
N GLN A 27 -26.83 5.61 6.32
CA GLN A 27 -26.53 6.22 5.03
C GLN A 27 -24.99 6.33 4.81
N VAL A 28 -24.58 6.25 3.56
CA VAL A 28 -23.17 6.36 3.16
C VAL A 28 -22.95 7.67 2.40
N PHE A 29 -21.91 8.37 2.82
CA PHE A 29 -21.50 9.65 2.23
C PHE A 29 -20.08 9.54 1.70
N GLU A 30 -19.82 10.14 0.55
CA GLU A 30 -18.51 10.30 -0.06
C GLU A 30 -17.98 11.71 0.20
N LYS A 31 -16.69 11.81 0.53
CA LYS A 31 -16.00 13.10 0.70
C LYS A 31 -15.57 13.65 -0.66
N HIS A 32 -15.99 14.87 -0.96
CA HIS A 32 -15.66 15.59 -2.20
C HIS A 32 -14.85 16.83 -1.88
N ALA A 33 -13.87 17.13 -2.74
CA ALA A 33 -13.22 18.43 -2.78
C ALA A 33 -14.04 19.39 -3.62
N LEU A 34 -14.33 20.56 -3.09
CA LEU A 34 -14.94 21.68 -3.81
C LEU A 34 -13.91 22.77 -3.99
N TYR A 35 -13.71 23.18 -5.23
CA TYR A 35 -12.85 24.31 -5.58
C TYR A 35 -13.69 25.54 -5.88
N ASN A 36 -13.49 26.61 -5.13
CA ASN A 36 -14.18 27.89 -5.34
C ASN A 36 -13.25 29.05 -4.96
N LYS A 37 -13.14 30.05 -5.84
CA LYS A 37 -12.35 31.29 -5.62
C LYS A 37 -10.96 31.01 -5.02
N ASN A 38 -10.20 30.11 -5.64
CA ASN A 38 -8.86 29.70 -5.22
C ASN A 38 -8.78 29.02 -3.83
N LYS A 39 -9.92 28.56 -3.30
CA LYS A 39 -9.98 27.81 -2.04
C LYS A 39 -10.53 26.40 -2.28
N VAL A 40 -9.87 25.41 -1.68
CA VAL A 40 -10.40 24.04 -1.64
C VAL A 40 -11.07 23.83 -0.29
N SER A 41 -12.29 23.31 -0.33
CA SER A 41 -13.04 22.87 0.84
C SER A 41 -13.49 21.42 0.66
N PHE A 42 -13.80 20.75 1.75
CA PHE A 42 -14.25 19.35 1.70
C PHE A 42 -15.69 19.25 2.21
N VAL A 43 -16.54 18.55 1.44
CA VAL A 43 -17.93 18.29 1.80
C VAL A 43 -18.25 16.80 1.68
N PHE A 44 -19.23 16.35 2.42
CA PHE A 44 -19.74 14.99 2.30
C PHE A 44 -21.06 15.01 1.52
N LYS A 45 -21.12 14.29 0.40
CA LYS A 45 -22.34 14.10 -0.40
C LYS A 45 -22.78 12.64 -0.31
N LYS A 46 -24.07 12.37 -0.52
CA LYS A 46 -24.60 11.00 -0.54
C LYS A 46 -23.85 10.17 -1.58
N ALA A 47 -23.33 9.03 -1.18
CA ALA A 47 -22.55 8.15 -2.05
C ALA A 47 -23.44 7.49 -3.13
N LEU A 48 -22.89 7.26 -4.29
CA LEU A 48 -23.57 6.58 -5.39
C LEU A 48 -23.84 5.12 -5.04
N LYS A 49 -24.95 4.57 -5.52
CA LYS A 49 -25.35 3.16 -5.31
C LYS A 49 -24.25 2.18 -5.74
N ASN A 50 -23.56 2.49 -6.84
CA ASN A 50 -22.45 1.68 -7.35
C ASN A 50 -21.28 1.62 -6.35
N ASP A 51 -20.88 2.75 -5.78
CA ASP A 51 -19.80 2.80 -4.77
C ASP A 51 -20.20 2.03 -3.50
N ILE A 52 -21.44 2.21 -3.04
CA ILE A 52 -21.97 1.46 -1.89
C ILE A 52 -21.88 -0.05 -2.15
N ASN A 53 -22.23 -0.52 -3.35
CA ASN A 53 -22.15 -1.94 -3.70
C ASN A 53 -20.69 -2.45 -3.70
N LYS A 54 -19.73 -1.64 -4.21
CA LYS A 54 -18.30 -1.98 -4.14
C LYS A 54 -17.82 -2.10 -2.70
N LEU A 55 -18.15 -1.13 -1.85
CA LEU A 55 -17.78 -1.16 -0.43
C LEU A 55 -18.39 -2.37 0.31
N LYS A 56 -19.65 -2.73 0.01
CA LYS A 56 -20.31 -3.94 0.54
C LYS A 56 -19.58 -5.22 0.10
N LYS A 57 -19.19 -5.31 -1.17
CA LYS A 57 -18.47 -6.45 -1.73
C LYS A 57 -17.18 -6.75 -0.96
N TYR A 58 -16.46 -5.72 -0.52
CA TYR A 58 -15.24 -5.86 0.29
C TYR A 58 -15.52 -5.87 1.80
N GLN A 59 -16.80 -5.84 2.22
CA GLN A 59 -17.24 -5.85 3.63
C GLN A 59 -16.67 -4.69 4.47
N LEU A 60 -16.54 -3.51 3.86
CA LEU A 60 -15.91 -2.34 4.50
C LEU A 60 -16.85 -1.61 5.48
N PHE A 61 -18.16 -1.94 5.49
CA PHE A 61 -19.15 -1.32 6.40
C PHE A 61 -19.25 -1.99 7.77
N LYS A 62 -18.53 -3.06 8.02
CA LYS A 62 -18.54 -3.73 9.32
C LYS A 62 -17.97 -2.84 10.44
N LYS A 63 -17.33 -1.75 10.06
CA LYS A 63 -16.51 -0.90 10.91
C LYS A 63 -17.03 0.53 10.92
N LYS A 64 -16.97 1.18 12.10
CA LYS A 64 -17.25 2.62 12.24
C LYS A 64 -16.00 3.42 11.85
N GLY A 65 -16.18 4.59 11.24
CA GLY A 65 -15.09 5.48 10.89
C GLY A 65 -15.02 5.82 9.40
N LEU A 66 -13.91 6.42 9.00
CA LEU A 66 -13.64 6.76 7.62
C LEU A 66 -13.17 5.51 6.85
N ILE A 67 -13.71 5.32 5.66
CA ILE A 67 -13.36 4.23 4.75
C ILE A 67 -12.59 4.85 3.59
N GLU A 68 -11.37 4.38 3.37
CA GLU A 68 -10.53 4.75 2.23
C GLU A 68 -10.53 3.62 1.21
N PHE A 69 -10.89 3.95 -0.03
CA PHE A 69 -11.12 2.95 -1.08
C PHE A 69 -10.38 3.32 -2.38
N PRO A 70 -9.36 2.56 -2.79
CA PRO A 70 -8.53 2.84 -3.97
C PRO A 70 -9.18 2.34 -5.26
N GLU A 71 -10.34 2.88 -5.62
CA GLU A 71 -11.12 2.41 -6.78
C GLU A 71 -10.33 2.45 -8.08
N TYR A 72 -9.69 3.59 -8.36
CA TYR A 72 -8.89 3.77 -9.58
C TYR A 72 -7.67 2.85 -9.58
N GLY A 73 -6.99 2.74 -8.43
CA GLY A 73 -5.86 1.82 -8.28
C GLY A 73 -6.24 0.36 -8.53
N PHE A 74 -7.44 -0.06 -8.14
CA PHE A 74 -7.94 -1.41 -8.44
C PHE A 74 -8.17 -1.65 -9.93
N ASN A 75 -8.52 -0.62 -10.71
CA ASN A 75 -8.64 -0.74 -12.15
C ASN A 75 -7.26 -0.98 -12.78
N GLU A 76 -6.25 -0.20 -12.40
CA GLU A 76 -4.86 -0.36 -12.87
C GLU A 76 -4.29 -1.74 -12.48
N LEU A 77 -4.44 -2.14 -11.23
CA LEU A 77 -4.02 -3.44 -10.74
C LEU A 77 -4.74 -4.60 -11.45
N SER A 78 -5.93 -4.38 -12.03
CA SER A 78 -6.65 -5.40 -12.79
C SER A 78 -5.87 -5.87 -14.01
N THR A 79 -5.15 -4.97 -14.69
CA THR A 79 -4.28 -5.29 -15.82
C THR A 79 -3.11 -6.16 -15.36
N ILE A 80 -2.45 -5.78 -14.26
CA ILE A 80 -1.37 -6.56 -13.65
C ILE A 80 -1.85 -7.96 -13.28
N CYS A 81 -3.02 -8.07 -12.61
CA CYS A 81 -3.62 -9.37 -12.26
C CYS A 81 -3.87 -10.26 -13.49
N SER A 82 -4.33 -9.66 -14.60
CA SER A 82 -4.55 -10.38 -15.86
C SER A 82 -3.25 -10.95 -16.43
N ILE A 83 -2.19 -10.14 -16.44
CA ILE A 83 -0.86 -10.57 -16.91
C ILE A 83 -0.32 -11.70 -16.02
N ILE A 84 -0.40 -11.56 -14.69
CA ILE A 84 0.03 -12.61 -13.75
C ILE A 84 -0.67 -13.94 -14.03
N ARG A 85 -1.99 -13.92 -14.27
CA ARG A 85 -2.73 -15.15 -14.59
C ARG A 85 -2.28 -15.78 -15.91
N LYS A 86 -2.03 -14.97 -16.93
CA LYS A 86 -1.61 -15.45 -18.26
C LYS A 86 -0.18 -15.98 -18.26
N LYS A 87 0.73 -15.31 -17.57
CA LYS A 87 2.17 -15.56 -17.62
C LYS A 87 2.71 -16.40 -16.44
N ASN A 88 1.84 -16.90 -15.56
CA ASN A 88 2.21 -17.68 -14.38
C ASN A 88 3.22 -16.96 -13.45
N GLY A 89 3.05 -15.67 -13.25
CA GLY A 89 3.93 -14.81 -12.49
C GLY A 89 3.40 -14.42 -11.11
N GLY A 90 3.85 -13.26 -10.63
CA GLY A 90 3.42 -12.67 -9.37
C GLY A 90 3.64 -11.17 -9.31
N ALA A 91 3.20 -10.55 -8.21
CA ALA A 91 3.51 -9.17 -7.88
C ALA A 91 3.87 -9.05 -6.39
N LEU A 92 4.95 -8.34 -6.11
CA LEU A 92 5.44 -8.02 -4.79
C LEU A 92 5.30 -6.52 -4.58
N PHE A 93 4.54 -6.12 -3.54
CA PHE A 93 4.42 -4.72 -3.15
C PHE A 93 4.91 -4.55 -1.71
N ILE A 94 5.71 -3.50 -1.50
CA ILE A 94 6.21 -3.07 -0.20
C ILE A 94 5.72 -1.63 0.00
N ASP A 95 5.00 -1.41 1.09
CA ASP A 95 4.43 -0.11 1.35
C ASP A 95 4.12 0.10 2.83
N TYR A 96 3.91 1.34 3.25
CA TYR A 96 3.49 1.63 4.61
C TYR A 96 1.98 1.56 4.76
N GLY A 97 1.54 0.91 5.84
CA GLY A 97 0.12 0.68 6.03
C GLY A 97 -0.23 -0.27 7.16
N TYR A 98 -1.46 -0.74 7.15
CA TYR A 98 -2.08 -1.50 8.23
C TYR A 98 -2.78 -2.76 7.74
N LEU A 99 -2.89 -3.76 8.65
CA LEU A 99 -3.62 -5.02 8.43
C LEU A 99 -4.99 -5.01 9.08
N TYR A 100 -5.12 -4.25 10.16
CA TYR A 100 -6.34 -4.19 10.96
C TYR A 100 -7.04 -2.85 10.74
N GLU A 101 -8.17 -2.65 11.42
CA GLU A 101 -8.93 -1.41 11.28
C GLU A 101 -8.11 -0.17 11.58
N ASN A 102 -8.05 0.73 10.62
CA ASN A 102 -7.70 2.11 10.85
C ASN A 102 -8.97 2.96 10.69
N LYS A 103 -9.32 3.71 11.73
CA LYS A 103 -10.50 4.59 11.74
C LYS A 103 -10.14 6.03 11.39
N GLN A 104 -8.87 6.31 11.19
CA GLN A 104 -8.36 7.66 10.98
C GLN A 104 -8.35 8.01 9.50
N ASN A 105 -8.38 9.30 9.23
CA ASN A 105 -8.04 9.85 7.93
C ASN A 105 -6.54 9.72 7.72
N THR A 106 -6.13 8.91 6.74
CA THR A 106 -4.71 8.68 6.46
C THR A 106 -4.21 9.47 5.26
N LEU A 107 -5.12 10.14 4.53
CA LEU A 107 -4.76 10.98 3.39
C LEU A 107 -3.92 12.16 3.85
N GLN A 108 -2.73 12.26 3.30
CA GLN A 108 -1.76 13.29 3.63
C GLN A 108 -1.16 13.91 2.38
N SER A 109 -0.62 15.10 2.53
CA SER A 109 0.17 15.79 1.51
C SER A 109 1.56 16.07 2.03
N VAL A 110 2.56 15.85 1.19
CA VAL A 110 3.99 16.11 1.51
C VAL A 110 4.57 17.01 0.43
N TYR A 111 5.19 18.10 0.82
CA TYR A 111 5.90 19.02 -0.07
C TYR A 111 7.30 19.28 0.45
N ARG A 112 8.33 19.01 -0.35
CA ARG A 112 9.74 19.15 0.02
C ARG A 112 10.07 18.46 1.35
N HIS A 113 9.62 17.20 1.51
CA HIS A 113 9.80 16.37 2.70
C HIS A 113 9.16 16.91 4.00
N LYS A 114 8.17 17.82 3.90
CA LYS A 114 7.40 18.33 5.05
C LYS A 114 5.92 18.12 4.84
N PHE A 115 5.20 17.89 5.93
CA PHE A 115 3.74 17.85 5.88
C PHE A 115 3.20 19.15 5.31
N ASN A 116 2.21 19.03 4.44
CA ASN A 116 1.56 20.10 3.70
C ASN A 116 0.04 19.98 3.81
N ASP A 117 -0.67 21.09 3.73
CA ASP A 117 -2.14 21.04 3.62
C ASP A 117 -2.55 20.46 2.26
N LEU A 118 -3.60 19.61 2.24
CA LEU A 118 -4.12 19.00 1.00
C LEU A 118 -4.55 20.03 -0.08
N ASN A 119 -4.80 21.25 0.32
CA ASN A 119 -5.24 22.35 -0.54
C ASN A 119 -4.11 23.35 -0.89
N LYS A 120 -2.88 23.08 -0.49
CA LYS A 120 -1.71 23.88 -0.85
C LYS A 120 -0.79 23.12 -1.79
N ASN A 121 -0.03 23.84 -2.60
CA ASN A 121 0.94 23.29 -3.55
C ASN A 121 0.34 22.19 -4.48
N ILE A 122 -0.92 22.36 -4.88
CA ILE A 122 -1.63 21.42 -5.74
C ILE A 122 -0.84 21.20 -7.04
N GLY A 123 -0.62 19.93 -7.40
CA GLY A 123 0.18 19.53 -8.55
C GLY A 123 1.70 19.49 -8.31
N ASN A 124 2.19 19.98 -7.14
CA ASN A 124 3.61 19.98 -6.77
C ASN A 124 3.91 19.23 -5.47
N ALA A 125 2.87 18.84 -4.74
CA ALA A 125 2.97 18.06 -3.51
C ALA A 125 2.57 16.61 -3.75
N ASP A 126 3.29 15.69 -3.12
CA ASP A 126 2.91 14.28 -3.12
C ASP A 126 1.66 14.08 -2.25
N ILE A 127 0.70 13.34 -2.75
CA ILE A 127 -0.52 12.97 -2.02
C ILE A 127 -0.51 11.47 -1.83
N THR A 128 -0.53 11.02 -0.58
CA THR A 128 -0.42 9.61 -0.22
C THR A 128 -1.42 9.23 0.86
N SER A 129 -1.65 7.93 1.03
CA SER A 129 -2.48 7.38 2.10
C SER A 129 -1.90 6.07 2.62
N LEU A 130 -2.18 5.71 3.87
CA LEU A 130 -1.77 4.41 4.39
C LEU A 130 -2.48 3.27 3.65
N VAL A 131 -1.73 2.26 3.26
CA VAL A 131 -2.25 1.11 2.52
C VAL A 131 -3.04 0.17 3.44
N ASN A 132 -4.29 -0.11 3.10
CA ASN A 132 -5.10 -1.14 3.74
C ASN A 132 -4.78 -2.52 3.15
N PHE A 133 -3.78 -3.22 3.68
CA PHE A 133 -3.32 -4.50 3.14
C PHE A 133 -4.37 -5.61 3.19
N ASP A 134 -5.30 -5.61 4.16
CA ASP A 134 -6.41 -6.56 4.19
C ASP A 134 -7.35 -6.37 2.98
N LEU A 135 -7.63 -5.12 2.62
CA LEU A 135 -8.42 -4.77 1.44
C LEU A 135 -7.72 -5.22 0.14
N TYR A 136 -6.42 -4.97 -0.01
CA TYR A 136 -5.65 -5.42 -1.17
C TYR A 136 -5.58 -6.95 -1.24
N LYS A 137 -5.42 -7.65 -0.11
CA LYS A 137 -5.51 -9.11 -0.05
C LYS A 137 -6.86 -9.61 -0.58
N LYS A 138 -7.97 -9.05 -0.11
CA LYS A 138 -9.32 -9.39 -0.59
C LYS A 138 -9.47 -9.13 -2.09
N TYR A 139 -8.92 -8.01 -2.57
CA TYR A 139 -8.93 -7.66 -3.99
C TYR A 139 -8.21 -8.72 -4.83
N PHE A 140 -6.99 -9.10 -4.50
CA PHE A 140 -6.21 -10.08 -5.27
C PHE A 140 -6.86 -11.47 -5.23
N LEU A 141 -7.42 -11.89 -4.09
CA LEU A 141 -8.18 -13.15 -4.00
C LEU A 141 -9.41 -13.13 -4.93
N GLN A 142 -10.15 -12.03 -5.00
CA GLN A 142 -11.27 -11.87 -5.93
C GLN A 142 -10.84 -11.86 -7.41
N LYS A 143 -9.59 -11.50 -7.71
CA LYS A 143 -8.99 -11.60 -9.05
C LYS A 143 -8.46 -13.00 -9.37
N ASN A 144 -8.81 -14.01 -8.56
CA ASN A 144 -8.41 -15.41 -8.73
C ASN A 144 -6.88 -15.64 -8.65
N LEU A 145 -6.19 -14.83 -7.85
CA LEU A 145 -4.79 -15.02 -7.49
C LEU A 145 -4.67 -15.65 -6.10
N SER A 146 -3.54 -16.24 -5.77
CA SER A 146 -3.16 -16.57 -4.40
C SER A 146 -2.39 -15.40 -3.78
N VAL A 147 -2.54 -15.24 -2.46
CA VAL A 147 -1.83 -14.21 -1.70
C VAL A 147 -1.14 -14.89 -0.53
N GLU A 148 0.16 -14.67 -0.42
CA GLU A 148 0.94 -15.15 0.71
C GLU A 148 0.59 -14.40 2.00
N LYS A 149 1.03 -14.93 3.16
CA LYS A 149 0.87 -14.22 4.43
C LYS A 149 1.52 -12.85 4.33
N ILE A 150 0.77 -11.80 4.63
CA ILE A 150 1.35 -10.45 4.69
C ILE A 150 2.27 -10.38 5.90
N ILE A 151 3.50 -9.93 5.68
CA ILE A 151 4.54 -9.82 6.70
C ILE A 151 5.08 -8.39 6.76
N THR A 152 5.81 -8.07 7.82
CA THR A 152 6.47 -6.76 7.94
C THR A 152 7.69 -6.68 7.03
N GLN A 153 8.12 -5.48 6.70
CA GLN A 153 9.35 -5.28 5.94
C GLN A 153 10.56 -5.86 6.67
N SER A 154 10.60 -5.71 8.00
CA SER A 154 11.65 -6.30 8.83
C SER A 154 11.72 -7.82 8.64
N GLN A 155 10.59 -8.51 8.77
CA GLN A 155 10.51 -9.97 8.60
C GLN A 155 10.92 -10.37 7.17
N PHE A 156 10.44 -9.65 6.16
CA PHE A 156 10.77 -9.93 4.77
C PHE A 156 12.27 -9.80 4.49
N LEU A 157 12.86 -8.66 4.84
CA LEU A 157 14.26 -8.38 4.55
C LEU A 157 15.20 -9.33 5.32
N GLN A 158 14.87 -9.66 6.57
CA GLN A 158 15.67 -10.62 7.35
C GLN A 158 15.60 -12.02 6.75
N LYS A 159 14.43 -12.50 6.36
CA LYS A 159 14.27 -13.79 5.66
C LYS A 159 14.93 -13.82 4.28
N MET A 160 15.09 -12.66 3.64
CA MET A 160 15.83 -12.51 2.39
C MET A 160 17.34 -12.36 2.57
N GLY A 161 17.84 -12.43 3.82
CA GLY A 161 19.27 -12.45 4.11
C GLY A 161 19.93 -11.07 4.15
N ILE A 162 19.19 -10.01 4.54
CA ILE A 162 19.77 -8.65 4.60
C ILE A 162 20.94 -8.55 5.59
N LEU A 163 20.90 -9.30 6.69
CA LEU A 163 21.95 -9.28 7.71
C LEU A 163 23.22 -10.02 7.23
N GLU A 164 23.07 -11.12 6.53
CA GLU A 164 24.14 -11.86 5.86
C GLU A 164 24.78 -10.98 4.78
N ARG A 165 23.96 -10.32 3.97
CA ARG A 165 24.43 -9.37 2.96
C ARG A 165 25.20 -8.21 3.58
N LEU A 166 24.71 -7.67 4.71
CA LEU A 166 25.36 -6.61 5.46
C LEU A 166 26.78 -7.05 5.91
N LYS A 167 26.91 -8.24 6.50
CA LYS A 167 28.21 -8.78 6.93
C LYS A 167 29.19 -8.89 5.76
N MET A 168 28.74 -9.47 4.64
CA MET A 168 29.58 -9.65 3.45
C MET A 168 30.07 -8.31 2.88
N VAL A 169 29.17 -7.34 2.73
CA VAL A 169 29.50 -6.05 2.11
C VAL A 169 30.36 -5.19 3.05
N SER A 170 30.06 -5.20 4.36
CA SER A 170 30.77 -4.37 5.35
C SER A 170 32.21 -4.83 5.61
N GLY A 171 32.55 -6.10 5.31
CA GLY A 171 33.87 -6.64 5.63
C GLY A 171 35.06 -5.88 5.03
N LYS A 172 34.87 -5.33 3.83
CA LYS A 172 35.92 -4.58 3.10
C LYS A 172 35.78 -3.03 3.20
N MET A 173 34.87 -2.54 4.06
CA MET A 173 34.62 -1.10 4.20
C MET A 173 35.46 -0.46 5.30
N ASN A 174 35.84 0.82 5.10
CA ASN A 174 36.37 1.62 6.18
C ASN A 174 35.32 1.91 7.25
N TYR A 175 35.75 2.32 8.43
CA TYR A 175 34.89 2.49 9.61
C TYR A 175 33.69 3.41 9.35
N LYS A 176 33.90 4.59 8.73
CA LYS A 176 32.85 5.57 8.44
C LYS A 176 31.74 4.99 7.52
N ARG A 177 32.13 4.34 6.43
CA ARG A 177 31.18 3.69 5.49
C ARG A 177 30.44 2.54 6.16
N LYS A 178 31.10 1.81 7.05
CA LYS A 178 30.50 0.74 7.82
C LYS A 178 29.36 1.25 8.71
N ILE A 179 29.60 2.32 9.48
CA ILE A 179 28.58 2.93 10.33
C ILE A 179 27.37 3.41 9.49
N ASP A 180 27.62 4.11 8.38
CA ASP A 180 26.56 4.57 7.49
C ASP A 180 25.71 3.40 6.96
N LEU A 181 26.34 2.31 6.50
CA LEU A 181 25.63 1.13 6.03
C LEU A 181 24.80 0.48 7.14
N TYR A 182 25.34 0.32 8.35
CA TYR A 182 24.61 -0.20 9.50
C TYR A 182 23.41 0.66 9.86
N SER A 183 23.56 1.98 9.86
CA SER A 183 22.48 2.93 10.12
C SER A 183 21.34 2.80 9.10
N ARG A 184 21.67 2.67 7.81
CA ARG A 184 20.69 2.48 6.74
C ARG A 184 19.93 1.15 6.90
N ILE A 185 20.63 0.05 7.18
CA ILE A 185 19.98 -1.23 7.41
C ILE A 185 19.10 -1.17 8.66
N GLN A 186 19.58 -0.57 9.74
CA GLN A 186 18.80 -0.37 10.97
C GLN A 186 17.51 0.40 10.69
N ARG A 187 17.56 1.44 9.87
CA ARG A 187 16.36 2.19 9.45
C ARG A 187 15.33 1.29 8.76
N LEU A 188 15.77 0.36 7.91
CA LEU A 188 14.89 -0.52 7.15
C LEU A 188 14.24 -1.62 8.00
N ILE A 189 14.93 -2.13 9.04
CA ILE A 189 14.48 -3.30 9.80
C ILE A 189 14.02 -2.99 11.22
N SER A 190 14.35 -1.83 11.78
CA SER A 190 13.95 -1.49 13.16
C SER A 190 12.43 -1.34 13.28
N PRO A 191 11.81 -1.93 14.33
CA PRO A 191 10.38 -1.79 14.61
C PRO A 191 9.93 -0.33 14.76
N HIS A 192 10.77 0.51 15.35
CA HIS A 192 10.47 1.92 15.60
C HIS A 192 10.68 2.84 14.38
N MET A 193 11.09 2.27 13.25
CA MET A 193 11.31 2.99 11.98
C MET A 193 10.44 2.37 10.88
N MET A 194 11.07 1.93 9.78
CA MET A 194 10.33 1.36 8.64
C MET A 194 9.96 -0.12 8.84
N GLY A 195 10.66 -0.83 9.71
CA GLY A 195 10.57 -2.29 9.81
C GLY A 195 9.17 -2.83 10.10
N GLU A 196 8.42 -2.18 11.01
CA GLU A 196 7.04 -2.55 11.36
C GLU A 196 6.00 -1.70 10.61
N THR A 197 6.31 -0.46 10.26
CA THR A 197 5.37 0.43 9.56
C THR A 197 5.09 -0.06 8.15
N PHE A 198 6.14 -0.55 7.46
CA PHE A 198 6.04 -1.13 6.13
C PHE A 198 5.59 -2.59 6.19
N LYS A 199 4.73 -2.96 5.25
CA LYS A 199 4.25 -4.32 5.05
C LYS A 199 4.59 -4.80 3.65
N VAL A 200 4.68 -6.10 3.51
CA VAL A 200 4.96 -6.76 2.24
C VAL A 200 3.82 -7.69 1.89
N ILE A 201 3.24 -7.49 0.71
CA ILE A 201 2.23 -8.37 0.14
C ILE A 201 2.78 -8.98 -1.14
N PHE A 202 2.71 -10.31 -1.24
CA PHE A 202 3.04 -11.04 -2.45
C PHE A 202 1.80 -11.77 -2.95
N THR A 203 1.39 -11.42 -4.15
CA THR A 203 0.30 -12.10 -4.88
C THR A 203 0.86 -12.81 -6.10
N LYS A 204 0.32 -13.98 -6.42
CA LYS A 204 0.84 -14.82 -7.51
C LYS A 204 -0.25 -15.64 -8.19
N ASN A 205 0.07 -16.15 -9.35
CA ASN A 205 -0.74 -17.18 -9.99
C ASN A 205 -0.84 -18.41 -9.07
N LYS A 206 -2.02 -19.04 -8.98
CA LYS A 206 -2.24 -20.22 -8.13
C LYS A 206 -1.33 -21.40 -8.47
N LYS A 207 -0.84 -21.50 -9.71
CA LYS A 207 0.10 -22.54 -10.16
C LYS A 207 1.55 -22.21 -9.78
N CYS A 208 1.85 -20.98 -9.38
CA CYS A 208 3.19 -20.54 -9.01
C CYS A 208 3.57 -21.07 -7.62
N LYS A 209 4.62 -21.91 -7.55
CA LYS A 209 5.09 -22.51 -6.30
C LYS A 209 6.06 -21.62 -5.51
N PHE A 210 6.49 -20.50 -6.08
CA PHE A 210 7.41 -19.57 -5.40
C PHE A 210 6.78 -18.99 -4.14
N SER A 211 7.48 -19.10 -3.01
CA SER A 211 7.03 -18.58 -1.71
C SER A 211 8.21 -18.25 -0.78
N LEU A 212 9.40 -18.01 -1.36
CA LEU A 212 10.58 -17.61 -0.59
C LEU A 212 10.23 -16.41 0.32
N ALA A 213 10.82 -16.33 1.49
CA ALA A 213 10.57 -15.33 2.54
C ALA A 213 9.14 -15.33 3.17
N PHE A 214 8.18 -16.06 2.60
CA PHE A 214 6.80 -16.13 3.13
C PHE A 214 6.46 -17.47 3.81
N LYS A 215 7.43 -18.38 3.85
CA LYS A 215 7.35 -19.64 4.57
C LYS A 215 7.69 -19.49 6.04
#